data_ce6f064677484f8571a718114436058f
#
_entry.id   ce6f064677484f8571a718114436058f
#
_cell.length_a   1.000
_cell.length_b   1.000
_cell.length_c   1.000
_cell.angle_alpha   90.00
_cell.angle_beta   90.00
_cell.angle_gamma   90.00
#
_symmetry.space_group_name_H-M   'P 1'
#
loop_
_entity.id
_entity.type
_entity.pdbx_description
1 polymer ?
#
loop_
_entity_poly.entity_id
_entity_poly.type
_entity_poly.pdbx_seq_one_letter_code
_entity_poly.pdbx_strand_id
1 'polypeptide(L)'
;MIPMFSIEHEFEATVITLVDEGPPPLQEDVVIDAFADRVTLRQFDPERRAVVMITISPAQLRDLAAAIDLPEGVYHLEAPAAKGPSGKPPG
;
A
#
# COMPACT_ATOMS: atom_id res chain seq x y z
N MET A 1 -18.04 -5.27 -12.04
CA MET A 1 -17.09 -6.13 -11.47
C MET A 1 -16.75 -5.74 -10.06
N ILE A 2 -16.72 -6.64 -9.20
CA ILE A 2 -16.52 -6.33 -7.81
C ILE A 2 -15.09 -6.66 -7.47
N PRO A 3 -14.34 -5.68 -7.02
CA PRO A 3 -12.96 -5.96 -6.69
C PRO A 3 -12.91 -6.88 -5.49
N MET A 4 -11.88 -7.67 -5.40
CA MET A 4 -11.72 -8.58 -4.30
C MET A 4 -10.41 -8.34 -3.61
N PHE A 5 -10.45 -8.22 -2.33
CA PHE A 5 -9.25 -8.13 -1.52
C PHE A 5 -9.57 -8.68 -0.14
N SER A 6 -8.55 -9.07 0.57
CA SER A 6 -8.73 -9.54 1.93
C SER A 6 -7.74 -8.82 2.83
N ILE A 7 -8.08 -8.75 4.10
CA ILE A 7 -7.26 -8.13 5.10
C ILE A 7 -7.18 -9.06 6.28
N GLU A 8 -5.96 -9.37 6.73
CA GLU A 8 -5.76 -10.17 7.91
C GLU A 8 -4.86 -9.42 8.86
N HIS A 9 -5.25 -9.36 10.12
CA HIS A 9 -4.44 -8.71 11.13
C HIS A 9 -3.68 -9.78 11.87
N GLU A 10 -2.37 -9.80 11.67
CA GLU A 10 -1.54 -10.76 12.35
C GLU A 10 -0.75 -10.05 13.44
N PHE A 11 -0.02 -10.82 14.20
CA PHE A 11 0.63 -10.27 15.37
C PHE A 11 1.55 -9.11 15.04
N GLU A 12 2.29 -9.22 13.95
CA GLU A 12 3.28 -8.21 13.63
C GLU A 12 2.94 -7.41 12.39
N ALA A 13 1.92 -7.76 11.67
CA ALA A 13 1.63 -7.09 10.41
C ALA A 13 0.17 -7.23 10.05
N THR A 14 -0.31 -6.31 9.26
CA THR A 14 -1.59 -6.45 8.59
C THR A 14 -1.29 -6.95 7.19
N VAL A 15 -1.91 -8.03 6.79
CA VAL A 15 -1.69 -8.62 5.48
C VAL A 15 -2.88 -8.35 4.59
N ILE A 16 -2.65 -7.72 3.47
CA ILE A 16 -3.70 -7.38 2.52
C ILE A 16 -3.39 -8.12 1.23
N THR A 17 -4.34 -8.86 0.73
CA THR A 17 -4.16 -9.56 -0.55
C THR A 17 -5.13 -8.96 -1.55
N LEU A 18 -4.59 -8.52 -2.67
CA LEU A 18 -5.37 -7.94 -3.74
C LEU A 18 -5.43 -8.93 -4.88
N VAL A 19 -6.63 -9.31 -5.25
CA VAL A 19 -6.86 -10.28 -6.33
C VAL A 19 -7.44 -9.55 -7.51
N ASP A 20 -6.89 -9.82 -8.69
CA ASP A 20 -7.37 -9.13 -9.87
C ASP A 20 -8.55 -9.90 -10.44
N GLU A 21 -9.72 -9.31 -10.35
CA GLU A 21 -10.91 -9.88 -10.93
C GLU A 21 -11.45 -9.02 -12.05
N GLY A 22 -10.59 -8.23 -12.64
CA GLY A 22 -10.97 -7.40 -13.76
C GLY A 22 -11.02 -8.19 -15.05
N PRO A 23 -11.08 -7.49 -16.16
CA PRO A 23 -11.05 -8.16 -17.45
C PRO A 23 -9.64 -8.67 -17.77
N PRO A 24 -9.55 -9.73 -18.54
CA PRO A 24 -8.22 -10.24 -18.90
C PRO A 24 -7.44 -9.20 -19.73
N PRO A 25 -6.13 -9.24 -19.69
CA PRO A 25 -5.34 -10.26 -19.00
C PRO A 25 -5.25 -9.95 -17.52
N LEU A 26 -5.32 -10.99 -16.70
CA LEU A 26 -5.33 -10.82 -15.26
C LEU A 26 -3.90 -10.71 -14.74
N GLN A 27 -3.76 -9.93 -13.70
CA GLN A 27 -2.48 -9.80 -13.03
C GLN A 27 -2.41 -10.74 -11.84
N GLU A 28 -1.21 -11.10 -11.43
CA GLU A 28 -1.03 -11.95 -10.28
C GLU A 28 -1.44 -11.22 -9.01
N ASP A 29 -1.79 -11.97 -7.99
CA ASP A 29 -2.17 -11.38 -6.72
C ASP A 29 -1.04 -10.55 -6.15
N VAL A 30 -1.40 -9.47 -5.48
CA VAL A 30 -0.43 -8.65 -4.78
C VAL A 30 -0.66 -8.81 -3.29
N VAL A 31 0.38 -9.16 -2.55
CA VAL A 31 0.29 -9.29 -1.11
C VAL A 31 1.05 -8.15 -0.47
N ILE A 32 0.36 -7.40 0.36
CA ILE A 32 0.94 -6.25 1.03
C ILE A 32 1.04 -6.57 2.51
N ASP A 33 2.25 -6.55 3.04
CA ASP A 33 2.48 -6.78 4.46
C ASP A 33 2.81 -5.45 5.10
N ALA A 34 1.90 -4.94 5.90
CA ALA A 34 2.09 -3.64 6.53
C ALA A 34 2.57 -3.84 7.96
N PHE A 35 3.86 -3.62 8.17
CA PHE A 35 4.46 -3.66 9.49
C PHE A 35 4.47 -2.26 10.10
N ALA A 36 4.89 -2.16 11.33
CA ALA A 36 4.92 -0.86 12.00
C ALA A 36 5.92 0.09 11.34
N ASP A 37 7.01 -0.44 10.83
CA ASP A 37 8.09 0.40 10.32
C ASP A 37 8.28 0.32 8.82
N ARG A 38 7.58 -0.54 8.14
CA ARG A 38 7.74 -0.65 6.69
C ARG A 38 6.56 -1.39 6.11
N VAL A 39 6.44 -1.31 4.79
CA VAL A 39 5.39 -2.01 4.07
C VAL A 39 6.05 -2.71 2.90
N THR A 40 5.79 -4.00 2.72
CA THR A 40 6.32 -4.73 1.57
C THR A 40 5.18 -5.14 0.67
N LEU A 41 5.43 -5.08 -0.64
CA LEU A 41 4.46 -5.51 -1.64
C LEU A 41 5.13 -6.63 -2.45
N ARG A 42 4.48 -7.77 -2.53
CA ARG A 42 5.03 -8.94 -3.22
C ARG A 42 4.09 -9.37 -4.33
N GLN A 43 4.65 -9.75 -5.45
CA GLN A 43 3.86 -10.25 -6.57
C GLN A 43 4.71 -11.26 -7.32
N PHE A 44 4.10 -12.35 -7.77
CA PHE A 44 4.81 -13.31 -8.57
C PHE A 44 4.98 -12.76 -10.00
N ASP A 45 6.17 -12.88 -10.52
CA ASP A 45 6.45 -12.45 -11.90
C ASP A 45 6.57 -13.72 -12.74
N PRO A 46 5.58 -14.03 -13.56
CA PRO A 46 5.65 -15.27 -14.34
C PRO A 46 6.78 -15.32 -15.35
N GLU A 47 7.23 -14.17 -15.82
CA GLU A 47 8.32 -14.18 -16.78
C GLU A 47 9.62 -14.52 -16.11
N ARG A 48 9.83 -14.08 -14.89
CA ARG A 48 11.04 -14.39 -14.16
C ARG A 48 10.89 -15.64 -13.32
N ARG A 49 9.66 -16.11 -13.16
CA ARG A 49 9.35 -17.25 -12.32
C ARG A 49 9.86 -17.03 -10.91
N ALA A 50 9.62 -15.86 -10.40
CA ALA A 50 10.07 -15.50 -9.07
C ALA A 50 9.15 -14.44 -8.49
N VAL A 51 9.13 -14.35 -7.18
CA VAL A 51 8.39 -13.30 -6.50
C VAL A 51 9.23 -12.06 -6.50
N VAL A 52 8.67 -10.95 -6.95
CA VAL A 52 9.34 -9.66 -6.86
C VAL A 52 8.74 -8.90 -5.69
N MET A 53 9.54 -8.05 -5.07
CA MET A 53 9.09 -7.36 -3.88
C MET A 53 9.64 -5.95 -3.88
N ILE A 54 8.83 -5.01 -3.44
CA ILE A 54 9.29 -3.66 -3.18
C ILE A 54 8.96 -3.30 -1.76
N THR A 55 9.70 -2.39 -1.20
CA THR A 55 9.50 -1.93 0.16
C THR A 55 9.24 -0.44 0.14
N ILE A 56 8.19 -0.03 0.82
CA ILE A 56 7.87 1.39 0.93
C ILE A 56 7.66 1.70 2.40
N SER A 57 7.59 2.97 2.71
CA SER A 57 7.33 3.38 4.07
C SER A 57 5.83 3.39 4.34
N PRO A 58 5.43 3.32 5.60
CA PRO A 58 4.01 3.49 5.90
C PRO A 58 3.45 4.81 5.40
N ALA A 59 4.27 5.85 5.39
CA ALA A 59 3.81 7.14 4.87
C ALA A 59 3.54 7.06 3.37
N GLN A 60 4.36 6.35 2.63
CA GLN A 60 4.13 6.20 1.20
C GLN A 60 2.85 5.43 0.93
N LEU A 61 2.53 4.45 1.75
CA LEU A 61 1.29 3.73 1.58
C LEU A 61 0.09 4.64 1.84
N ARG A 62 0.17 5.47 2.87
CA ARG A 62 -0.91 6.40 3.15
C ARG A 62 -1.08 7.37 1.99
N ASP A 63 0.03 7.86 1.44
CA ASP A 63 -0.04 8.79 0.33
C ASP A 63 -0.67 8.13 -0.89
N LEU A 64 -0.34 6.88 -1.15
CA LEU A 64 -0.93 6.18 -2.27
C LEU A 64 -2.44 6.07 -2.09
N ALA A 65 -2.88 5.70 -0.91
CA ALA A 65 -4.31 5.53 -0.66
C ALA A 65 -5.04 6.86 -0.84
N ALA A 66 -4.42 7.96 -0.43
CA ALA A 66 -5.06 9.26 -0.59
C ALA A 66 -5.00 9.75 -2.03
N ALA A 67 -3.94 9.42 -2.73
CA ALA A 67 -3.73 9.97 -4.07
C ALA A 67 -4.77 9.53 -5.07
N ILE A 68 -5.33 8.36 -4.86
CA ILE A 68 -6.26 7.81 -5.84
C ILE A 68 -7.44 8.73 -6.08
N ASP A 69 -7.88 9.44 -5.06
CA ASP A 69 -9.04 10.29 -5.19
C ASP A 69 -8.72 11.76 -5.36
N LEU A 70 -7.48 12.10 -5.59
CA LEU A 70 -7.09 13.50 -5.69
C LEU A 70 -6.83 13.88 -7.14
N PRO A 71 -7.09 15.13 -7.49
CA PRO A 71 -6.78 15.58 -8.84
C PRO A 71 -5.29 15.76 -9.02
N GLU A 72 -4.89 15.96 -10.23
CA GLU A 72 -3.49 16.16 -10.53
C GLU A 72 -2.91 17.30 -9.71
N GLY A 73 -1.71 17.13 -9.20
CA GLY A 73 -1.07 18.14 -8.38
C GLY A 73 0.03 17.55 -7.55
N VAL A 74 0.57 18.39 -6.69
CA VAL A 74 1.60 17.97 -5.75
C VAL A 74 1.05 18.21 -4.36
N TYR A 75 1.10 17.19 -3.51
CA TYR A 75 0.44 17.25 -2.22
C TYR A 75 1.39 16.89 -1.09
N HIS A 76 1.08 17.39 0.06
CA HIS A 76 1.78 17.04 1.28
C HIS A 76 0.73 16.73 2.33
N LEU A 77 0.70 15.49 2.79
CA LEU A 77 -0.28 15.08 3.77
C LEU A 77 0.33 15.17 5.14
N GLU A 78 -0.41 15.80 6.07
CA GLU A 78 0.10 15.91 7.39
C GLU A 78 -0.24 14.72 8.20
N ALA A 79 0.67 14.35 9.06
CA ALA A 79 0.39 13.26 9.94
C ALA A 79 -0.65 13.68 10.92
N PRO A 80 -1.55 12.84 11.18
CA PRO A 80 -2.58 13.17 12.11
C PRO A 80 -1.98 13.31 13.42
N ALA A 81 -2.41 14.04 14.05
CA ALA A 81 -2.08 14.19 15.31
C ALA A 81 -0.89 13.92 15.78
N ALA A 82 -0.55 13.21 15.54
CA ALA A 82 0.52 12.93 16.09
C ALA A 82 1.30 14.03 16.29
N LYS A 83 1.29 14.74 15.76
CA LYS A 83 2.08 15.59 15.80
C LYS A 83 2.15 16.29 16.79
N GLY A 84 1.76 16.17 17.24
CA GLY A 84 1.82 16.77 18.34
C GLY A 84 2.57 17.93 18.21
N PRO A 85 3.07 18.29 19.03
CA PRO A 85 3.61 19.49 19.14
C PRO A 85 4.50 19.78 18.19
N SER A 86 5.02 19.11 17.88
CA SER A 86 5.88 19.40 17.11
C SER A 86 5.39 20.14 16.24
N GLY A 87 4.55 20.05 16.17
CA GLY A 87 3.93 20.77 15.39
C GLY A 87 4.67 21.20 14.36
N LYS A 88 5.48 21.03 14.21
CA LYS A 88 6.11 21.45 13.36
C LYS A 88 5.59 21.25 12.22
N PRO A 89 5.55 21.85 11.54
CA PRO A 89 4.99 21.78 10.44
C PRO A 89 5.69 21.12 9.60
N PRO A 90 5.29 20.57 9.03
CA PRO A 90 5.83 19.82 8.25
C PRO A 90 6.30 20.55 7.24
N GLY A 91 6.66 20.87 6.99
CA GLY A 91 7.16 21.52 5.99
C GLY A 91 6.96 21.42 5.00
#